data_a0966db4974b2c8075b84b9622058ab8
#
_entry.id   a0966db4974b2c8075b84b9622058ab8
#
_cell.length_a   1.000
_cell.length_b   1.000
_cell.length_c   1.000
_cell.angle_alpha   90.00
_cell.angle_beta   90.00
_cell.angle_gamma   90.00
#
_symmetry.space_group_name_H-M   'P 1'
#
loop_
_entity.id
_entity.type
_entity.pdbx_description
1 polymer ?
#
loop_
_entity_poly.entity_id
_entity_poly.type
_entity_poly.pdbx_seq_one_letter_code
_entity_poly.pdbx_strand_id
1 'polypeptide(L)'
;MKAQESAAKQYVAAMNKAQQAYYANNTGFTSSVSNLGLGIKPDTANYQYSINTENKVVFNYAVSNQANLKSLVGGVFLAGNKTQTILCLNAAPGKIKPPNPMYDGRDLYCAAGTGKIAQ
;
A
#
# COMPACT_ATOMS: atom_id res chain seq x y z
N MET A 1 11.39 -4.13 -13.37
CA MET A 1 10.02 -3.65 -13.06
C MET A 1 9.50 -2.87 -14.26
N LYS A 2 8.27 -3.10 -14.66
CA LYS A 2 7.67 -2.37 -15.79
C LYS A 2 7.37 -0.93 -15.38
N ALA A 3 7.32 -0.03 -16.39
CA ALA A 3 7.07 1.39 -16.13
C ALA A 3 5.75 1.62 -15.39
N GLN A 4 4.70 0.88 -15.75
CA GLN A 4 3.39 0.97 -15.09
C GLN A 4 3.46 0.51 -13.63
N GLU A 5 4.24 -0.52 -13.36
CA GLU A 5 4.48 -1.00 -11.99
C GLU A 5 5.27 0.03 -11.18
N SER A 6 6.27 0.67 -11.80
CA SER A 6 7.03 1.75 -11.15
C SER A 6 6.15 2.94 -10.79
N ALA A 7 5.22 3.30 -11.66
CA ALA A 7 4.27 4.38 -11.38
C ALA A 7 3.37 4.01 -10.21
N ALA A 8 2.84 2.79 -10.20
CA ALA A 8 2.01 2.30 -9.09
C ALA A 8 2.79 2.26 -7.78
N LYS A 9 4.05 1.84 -7.83
CA LYS A 9 4.94 1.86 -6.67
C LYS A 9 5.04 3.26 -6.06
N GLN A 10 5.25 4.26 -6.91
CA GLN A 10 5.34 5.65 -6.45
C GLN A 10 4.05 6.11 -5.78
N TYR A 11 2.89 5.75 -6.35
CA TYR A 11 1.60 6.10 -5.77
C TYR A 11 1.38 5.42 -4.42
N VAL A 12 1.67 4.13 -4.30
CA VAL A 12 1.48 3.42 -3.03
C VAL A 12 2.46 3.94 -1.98
N ALA A 13 3.70 4.24 -2.35
CA ALA A 13 4.65 4.86 -1.44
C ALA A 13 4.16 6.23 -0.95
N ALA A 14 3.59 7.03 -1.85
CA ALA A 14 2.99 8.31 -1.49
C ALA A 14 1.77 8.13 -0.58
N MET A 15 0.95 7.11 -0.83
CA MET A 15 -0.18 6.79 0.05
C MET A 15 0.30 6.42 1.45
N ASN A 16 1.36 5.62 1.57
CA ASN A 16 1.94 5.29 2.87
C ASN A 16 2.34 6.56 3.63
N LYS A 17 3.06 7.47 2.98
CA LYS A 17 3.48 8.75 3.58
C LYS A 17 2.28 9.61 3.98
N ALA A 18 1.29 9.69 3.11
CA ALA A 18 0.09 10.49 3.38
C ALA A 18 -0.70 9.92 4.56
N GLN A 19 -0.76 8.59 4.71
CA GLN A 19 -1.39 7.96 5.86
C GLN A 19 -0.65 8.28 7.17
N GLN A 20 0.68 8.31 7.13
CA GLN A 20 1.45 8.72 8.30
C GLN A 20 1.12 10.15 8.72
N ALA A 21 1.04 11.06 7.76
CA ALA A 21 0.67 12.45 8.02
C ALA A 21 -0.78 12.55 8.52
N TYR A 22 -1.69 11.80 7.91
CA TYR A 22 -3.09 11.76 8.32
C TYR A 22 -3.22 11.28 9.77
N TYR A 23 -2.51 10.22 10.13
CA TYR A 23 -2.51 9.69 11.48
C TYR A 23 -2.01 10.73 12.50
N ALA A 24 -0.96 11.46 12.16
CA ALA A 24 -0.39 12.48 13.04
C ALA A 24 -1.41 13.59 13.36
N ASN A 25 -2.27 13.91 12.41
CA ASN A 25 -3.25 14.98 12.56
C ASN A 25 -4.61 14.50 13.11
N ASN A 26 -4.96 13.24 12.91
CA ASN A 26 -6.32 12.72 13.16
C ASN A 26 -6.35 11.55 14.13
N THR A 27 -5.21 11.08 14.62
CA THR A 27 -5.08 9.91 15.51
C THR A 27 -5.74 8.64 14.96
N GLY A 28 -5.75 8.51 13.63
CA GLY A 28 -6.29 7.35 12.93
C GLY A 28 -5.93 7.42 11.46
N PHE A 29 -6.06 6.29 10.78
CA PHE A 29 -5.86 6.22 9.33
C PHE A 29 -7.19 6.44 8.60
N THR A 30 -7.12 6.78 7.31
CA THR A 30 -8.32 6.96 6.50
C THR A 30 -8.50 5.80 5.51
N SER A 31 -9.76 5.42 5.26
CA SER A 31 -10.11 4.46 4.22
C SER A 31 -10.43 5.13 2.89
N SER A 32 -10.35 6.45 2.81
CA SER A 32 -10.68 7.23 1.61
C SER A 32 -9.41 7.67 0.88
N VAL A 33 -9.24 7.23 -0.36
CA VAL A 33 -8.11 7.66 -1.19
C VAL A 33 -8.13 9.18 -1.37
N SER A 34 -9.31 9.78 -1.54
CA SER A 34 -9.41 11.23 -1.74
C SER A 34 -8.98 12.03 -0.51
N ASN A 35 -9.14 11.48 0.71
CA ASN A 35 -8.71 12.16 1.93
C ASN A 35 -7.20 12.31 2.04
N LEU A 36 -6.44 11.55 1.25
CA LEU A 36 -4.99 11.65 1.25
C LEU A 36 -4.48 12.87 0.47
N GLY A 37 -5.33 13.48 -0.35
CA GLY A 37 -4.99 14.72 -1.06
C GLY A 37 -3.92 14.56 -2.13
N LEU A 38 -3.75 13.35 -2.68
CA LEU A 38 -2.68 13.04 -3.62
C LEU A 38 -3.12 13.17 -5.09
N GLY A 39 -4.40 13.44 -5.34
CA GLY A 39 -4.92 13.50 -6.70
C GLY A 39 -4.96 12.15 -7.40
N ILE A 40 -4.87 11.06 -6.67
CA ILE A 40 -4.92 9.71 -7.23
C ILE A 40 -6.36 9.35 -7.56
N LYS A 41 -6.61 8.93 -8.80
CA LYS A 41 -7.90 8.38 -9.19
C LYS A 41 -7.96 6.92 -8.73
N PRO A 42 -9.03 6.51 -8.02
CA PRO A 42 -9.14 5.11 -7.54
C PRO A 42 -9.11 4.10 -8.68
N ASP A 43 -9.72 4.42 -9.81
CA ASP A 43 -9.74 3.54 -10.98
C ASP A 43 -8.92 4.14 -12.11
N THR A 44 -7.94 3.39 -12.59
CA THR A 44 -7.16 3.74 -13.78
C THR A 44 -7.14 2.55 -14.73
N ALA A 45 -6.60 2.75 -15.94
CA ALA A 45 -6.51 1.66 -16.91
C ALA A 45 -5.69 0.48 -16.38
N ASN A 46 -4.63 0.74 -15.61
CA ASN A 46 -3.67 -0.27 -15.20
C ASN A 46 -3.86 -0.76 -13.76
N TYR A 47 -4.37 0.08 -12.88
CA TYR A 47 -4.50 -0.26 -11.46
C TYR A 47 -5.76 0.32 -10.85
N GLN A 48 -6.29 -0.40 -9.88
CA GLN A 48 -7.32 0.06 -8.97
C GLN A 48 -6.68 0.32 -7.61
N TYR A 49 -6.80 1.56 -7.13
CA TYR A 49 -6.25 1.96 -5.83
C TYR A 49 -7.34 1.94 -4.78
N SER A 50 -7.04 1.33 -3.66
CA SER A 50 -7.99 1.19 -2.55
C SER A 50 -7.27 1.14 -1.22
N ILE A 51 -8.02 1.32 -0.15
CA ILE A 51 -7.48 1.34 1.21
C ILE A 51 -8.36 0.47 2.09
N ASN A 52 -7.73 -0.29 2.97
CA ASN A 52 -8.42 -1.04 4.02
C ASN A 52 -7.78 -0.67 5.36
N THR A 53 -8.60 -0.12 6.26
CA THR A 53 -8.14 0.22 7.61
C THR A 53 -8.54 -0.88 8.58
N GLU A 54 -7.60 -1.23 9.46
CA GLU A 54 -7.83 -2.14 10.57
C GLU A 54 -7.30 -1.49 11.84
N ASN A 55 -7.45 -2.16 12.99
CA ASN A 55 -6.95 -1.63 14.24
C ASN A 55 -5.42 -1.53 14.19
N LYS A 56 -4.89 -0.32 14.32
CA LYS A 56 -3.45 -0.01 14.35
C LYS A 56 -2.70 -0.27 13.05
N VAL A 57 -3.42 -0.45 11.93
CA VAL A 57 -2.78 -0.65 10.64
C VAL A 57 -3.69 -0.17 9.50
N VAL A 58 -3.08 0.27 8.42
CA VAL A 58 -3.78 0.56 7.18
C VAL A 58 -3.02 -0.08 6.02
N PHE A 59 -3.77 -0.65 5.09
CA PHE A 59 -3.22 -1.24 3.87
C PHE A 59 -3.65 -0.41 2.67
N ASN A 60 -2.67 0.00 1.87
CA ASN A 60 -2.88 0.77 0.65
C ASN A 60 -2.59 -0.12 -0.54
N TYR A 61 -3.57 -0.34 -1.42
CA TYR A 61 -3.46 -1.30 -2.50
C TYR A 61 -3.37 -0.62 -3.86
N ALA A 62 -2.56 -1.20 -4.73
CA ALA A 62 -2.62 -1.02 -6.17
C ALA A 62 -2.87 -2.39 -6.77
N VAL A 63 -4.12 -2.72 -7.07
CA VAL A 63 -4.50 -4.02 -7.64
C VAL A 63 -4.49 -3.89 -9.16
N SER A 64 -3.73 -4.76 -9.82
CA SER A 64 -3.58 -4.72 -11.27
C SER A 64 -4.91 -5.00 -11.98
N ASN A 65 -5.19 -4.22 -13.02
CA ASN A 65 -6.28 -4.45 -13.96
C ASN A 65 -5.83 -5.19 -15.21
N GLN A 66 -4.56 -5.59 -15.26
CA GLN A 66 -3.94 -6.22 -16.42
C GLN A 66 -3.30 -7.56 -16.04
N ALA A 67 -3.39 -8.53 -16.95
CA ALA A 67 -2.84 -9.87 -16.70
C ALA A 67 -1.31 -9.87 -16.59
N ASN A 68 -0.63 -8.86 -17.14
CA ASN A 68 0.83 -8.80 -17.22
C ASN A 68 1.46 -7.84 -16.22
N LEU A 69 0.69 -7.21 -15.35
CA LEU A 69 1.20 -6.29 -14.34
C LEU A 69 1.05 -6.89 -12.94
N LYS A 70 2.03 -6.64 -12.09
CA LYS A 70 2.05 -7.10 -10.71
C LYS A 70 1.33 -6.10 -9.80
N SER A 71 0.53 -6.60 -8.88
CA SER A 71 -0.13 -5.78 -7.85
C SER A 71 0.83 -5.45 -6.72
N LEU A 72 0.53 -4.37 -6.00
CA LEU A 72 1.33 -3.90 -4.86
C LEU A 72 0.42 -3.65 -3.66
N VAL A 73 1.01 -3.77 -2.48
CA VAL A 73 0.37 -3.37 -1.22
C VAL A 73 1.38 -2.64 -0.36
N GLY A 74 0.96 -1.49 0.17
CA GLY A 74 1.69 -0.77 1.19
C GLY A 74 1.02 -0.97 2.53
N GLY A 75 1.81 -1.05 3.59
CA GLY A 75 1.30 -1.10 4.94
C GLY A 75 1.86 0.03 5.78
N VAL A 76 1.02 0.64 6.62
CA VAL A 76 1.45 1.58 7.64
C VAL A 76 0.96 1.03 8.97
N PHE A 77 1.91 0.69 9.84
CA PHE A 77 1.64 0.03 11.12
C PHE A 77 1.95 0.96 12.26
N LEU A 78 1.08 1.00 13.25
CA LEU A 78 1.38 1.69 14.50
C LEU A 78 2.23 0.77 15.38
N ALA A 79 3.48 1.16 15.58
CA ALA A 79 4.45 0.43 16.38
C ALA A 79 4.78 1.27 17.61
N GLY A 80 4.13 1.00 18.74
CA GLY A 80 4.20 1.88 19.91
C GLY A 80 3.51 3.21 19.61
N ASN A 81 4.26 4.31 19.70
CA ASN A 81 3.74 5.65 19.41
C ASN A 81 4.24 6.18 18.06
N LYS A 82 4.81 5.33 17.22
CA LYS A 82 5.33 5.69 15.90
C LYS A 82 4.67 4.85 14.84
N THR A 83 4.70 5.34 13.61
CA THR A 83 4.26 4.58 12.45
C THR A 83 5.46 4.07 11.66
N GLN A 84 5.36 2.84 11.17
CA GLN A 84 6.36 2.23 10.29
C GLN A 84 5.68 1.79 9.01
N THR A 85 6.40 1.85 7.90
CA THR A 85 5.86 1.54 6.58
C THR A 85 6.60 0.41 5.91
N ILE A 86 5.89 -0.30 5.05
CA ILE A 86 6.45 -1.34 4.20
C ILE A 86 5.74 -1.31 2.84
N LEU A 87 6.44 -1.75 1.80
CA LEU A 87 5.89 -1.85 0.46
C LEU A 87 6.24 -3.21 -0.11
N CYS A 88 5.21 -3.92 -0.57
CA CYS A 88 5.34 -5.29 -1.07
C CYS A 88 4.81 -5.40 -2.49
N LEU A 89 5.53 -6.14 -3.32
CA LEU A 89 5.18 -6.40 -4.73
C LEU A 89 4.84 -7.88 -4.88
N ASN A 90 3.70 -8.19 -5.53
CA ASN A 90 3.38 -9.57 -5.87
C ASN A 90 4.47 -10.16 -6.75
N ALA A 91 4.82 -11.42 -6.49
CA ALA A 91 5.81 -12.14 -7.30
C ALA A 91 5.24 -12.48 -8.67
N ALA A 92 3.95 -12.80 -8.75
CA ALA A 92 3.28 -13.16 -10.00
C ALA A 92 2.46 -11.98 -10.52
N PRO A 93 2.45 -11.74 -11.85
CA PRO A 93 1.54 -10.76 -12.45
C PRO A 93 0.12 -11.28 -12.46
N GLY A 94 -0.84 -10.36 -12.58
CA GLY A 94 -2.25 -10.69 -12.70
C GLY A 94 -3.14 -9.75 -11.91
N LYS A 95 -4.44 -9.92 -12.14
CA LYS A 95 -5.49 -9.13 -11.49
C LYS A 95 -5.79 -9.71 -10.10
N ILE A 96 -4.80 -9.71 -9.23
CA ILE A 96 -4.85 -10.40 -7.95
C ILE A 96 -4.52 -9.40 -6.84
N LYS A 97 -5.40 -9.32 -5.84
CA LYS A 97 -5.14 -8.54 -4.65
C LYS A 97 -4.02 -9.23 -3.86
N PRO A 98 -2.92 -8.52 -3.55
CA PRO A 98 -1.82 -9.15 -2.82
C PRO A 98 -2.20 -9.42 -1.36
N PRO A 99 -1.59 -10.45 -0.74
CA PRO A 99 -1.75 -10.66 0.69
C PRO A 99 -1.12 -9.52 1.47
N ASN A 100 -1.69 -9.23 2.63
CA ASN A 100 -1.25 -8.10 3.45
C ASN A 100 0.12 -8.36 4.08
N PRO A 101 0.97 -7.34 4.18
CA PRO A 101 2.17 -7.43 5.00
C PRO A 101 1.82 -7.59 6.47
N MET A 102 2.79 -7.99 7.26
CA MET A 102 2.61 -8.36 8.66
C MET A 102 3.61 -7.64 9.56
N TYR A 103 3.21 -7.48 10.81
CA TYR A 103 4.03 -6.93 11.88
C TYR A 103 4.03 -7.92 13.04
N ASP A 104 5.22 -8.38 13.45
CA ASP A 104 5.36 -9.37 14.52
C ASP A 104 5.61 -8.74 15.90
N GLY A 105 5.44 -7.43 16.01
CA GLY A 105 5.75 -6.67 17.22
C GLY A 105 7.17 -6.11 17.23
N ARG A 106 7.97 -6.47 16.25
CA ARG A 106 9.37 -6.09 16.14
C ARG A 106 9.73 -5.63 14.73
N ASP A 107 9.41 -6.46 13.72
CA ASP A 107 9.74 -6.20 12.33
C ASP A 107 8.50 -6.26 11.46
N LEU A 108 8.51 -5.48 10.36
CA LEU A 108 7.54 -5.57 9.28
C LEU A 108 8.09 -6.50 8.22
N TYR A 109 7.23 -7.34 7.64
CA TYR A 109 7.64 -8.22 6.53
C TYR A 109 6.49 -8.48 5.59
N CYS A 110 6.86 -8.77 4.34
CA CYS A 110 5.89 -9.09 3.31
C CYS A 110 5.44 -10.54 3.45
N ALA A 111 4.16 -10.81 3.13
CA ALA A 111 3.63 -12.17 3.15
C ALA A 111 4.24 -13.03 2.05
N ALA A 112 4.14 -14.35 2.21
CA ALA A 112 4.55 -15.29 1.17
C ALA A 112 3.84 -14.97 -0.14
N GLY A 113 4.57 -15.04 -1.25
CA GLY A 113 4.08 -14.67 -2.58
C GLY A 113 4.27 -13.20 -2.91
N THR A 114 4.81 -12.41 -1.99
CA THR A 114 5.19 -11.02 -2.22
C THR A 114 6.63 -10.79 -1.79
N GLY A 115 7.22 -9.73 -2.29
CA GLY A 115 8.59 -9.33 -1.94
C GLY A 115 8.65 -7.86 -1.57
N LYS A 116 9.49 -7.55 -0.58
CA LYS A 116 9.70 -6.17 -0.14
C LYS A 116 10.45 -5.39 -1.21
N ILE A 117 9.97 -4.20 -1.50
CA ILE A 117 10.65 -3.27 -2.41
C ILE A 117 10.87 -1.93 -1.72
N ALA A 118 11.82 -1.16 -2.23
CA ALA A 118 12.11 0.17 -1.70
C ALA A 118 10.97 1.15 -1.96
N GLN A 119 10.75 2.03 -1.03
CA GLN A 119 9.74 3.08 -1.17
C GLN A 119 10.28 4.35 -1.78
#